data_6b9c8294b6255fa4a01ebb7d2809fbb7
#
_entry.id   6b9c8294b6255fa4a01ebb7d2809fbb7
#
_cell.length_a   1.000
_cell.length_b   1.000
_cell.length_c   1.000
_cell.angle_alpha   90.00
_cell.angle_beta   90.00
_cell.angle_gamma   90.00
#
_symmetry.space_group_name_H-M   'P 1'
#
loop_
_entity.id
_entity.type
_entity.pdbx_description
1 polymer ?
#
loop_
_entity_poly.entity_id
_entity_poly.type
_entity_poly.pdbx_seq_one_letter_code
_entity_poly.pdbx_strand_id
1 'polypeptide(L)'
;MKVHVGAAATPEEAEAIAKSLAEHLGVDVDVHVGDAETPAASAEPSEPSYPLDDDLGPTDRERDLRAEIADIREGGPEKYRDRLSEQGKLFVRDRLDLWFGGEDGTRGTGDAGATDGDPAGVKFEDGKFAAFDDWHPDAPAGDDGEENERGGDRLPGDGLLTGAAEFEGRDVHFMANDFTVKAGSMASKGVEKFLRMQQRALKTGNPVLYLMDSSGGRIDQQTGFFANREGIGKYYYNHSMLSGAVPQICVLYGPCIAGAAYTPVFADFTVMVEGMSAMAIASPRMVEMVTGEEIDLDDLGGPRVHAEESGSADLIARDEEHARELVADLIGYLPDQAGEKPPQRETKPPKFSPEGIDELIPESPNRPYDAHDLIDRIADAESVFELKEE
;
A
#
# COMPACT_ATOMS: atom_id res chain seq x y z
N MET A 1 -3.90 -19.05 -31.48
CA MET A 1 -3.94 -17.85 -30.63
C MET A 1 -4.38 -16.66 -31.49
N LYS A 2 -5.26 -15.77 -30.98
CA LYS A 2 -5.66 -14.56 -31.72
C LYS A 2 -4.95 -13.36 -31.16
N VAL A 3 -4.36 -12.54 -32.01
CA VAL A 3 -3.65 -11.31 -31.62
C VAL A 3 -4.23 -10.18 -32.46
N HIS A 4 -4.59 -9.08 -31.81
CA HIS A 4 -5.03 -7.84 -32.48
C HIS A 4 -3.85 -6.87 -32.55
N VAL A 5 -3.62 -6.33 -33.72
CA VAL A 5 -2.59 -5.31 -33.96
C VAL A 5 -3.29 -4.03 -34.38
N GLY A 6 -2.87 -2.89 -33.85
CA GLY A 6 -3.53 -1.61 -34.10
C GLY A 6 -3.72 -1.31 -35.60
N ALA A 7 -4.75 -0.55 -35.92
CA ALA A 7 -5.16 -0.24 -37.31
C ALA A 7 -4.08 0.44 -38.17
N ALA A 8 -3.02 0.95 -37.53
CA ALA A 8 -1.88 1.58 -38.22
C ALA A 8 -0.84 0.55 -38.72
N ALA A 9 -0.94 -0.73 -38.34
CA ALA A 9 -0.02 -1.76 -38.78
C ALA A 9 -0.32 -2.20 -40.22
N THR A 10 0.73 -2.37 -41.03
CA THR A 10 0.58 -2.90 -42.38
C THR A 10 0.35 -4.42 -42.36
N PRO A 11 -0.25 -5.01 -43.41
CA PRO A 11 -0.39 -6.45 -43.52
C PRO A 11 0.94 -7.22 -43.40
N GLU A 12 2.04 -6.66 -43.91
CA GLU A 12 3.37 -7.26 -43.83
C GLU A 12 3.91 -7.28 -42.40
N GLU A 13 3.65 -6.22 -41.62
CA GLU A 13 4.00 -6.16 -40.20
C GLU A 13 3.17 -7.15 -39.36
N ALA A 14 1.89 -7.27 -39.65
CA ALA A 14 1.01 -8.23 -38.99
C ALA A 14 1.46 -9.70 -39.26
N GLU A 15 1.84 -10.01 -40.49
CA GLU A 15 2.35 -11.35 -40.85
C GLU A 15 3.70 -11.64 -40.20
N ALA A 16 4.58 -10.64 -40.08
CA ALA A 16 5.86 -10.77 -39.40
C ALA A 16 5.67 -11.02 -37.89
N ILE A 17 4.70 -10.35 -37.27
CA ILE A 17 4.34 -10.57 -35.86
C ILE A 17 3.77 -11.98 -35.66
N ALA A 18 2.85 -12.42 -36.54
CA ALA A 18 2.28 -13.77 -36.48
C ALA A 18 3.36 -14.85 -36.54
N LYS A 19 4.29 -14.70 -37.50
CA LYS A 19 5.38 -15.64 -37.67
C LYS A 19 6.33 -15.67 -36.47
N SER A 20 6.72 -14.53 -35.94
CA SER A 20 7.59 -14.42 -34.77
C SER A 20 6.96 -15.03 -33.54
N LEU A 21 5.67 -14.80 -33.30
CA LEU A 21 4.95 -15.37 -32.18
C LEU A 21 4.75 -16.89 -32.32
N ALA A 22 4.43 -17.37 -33.52
CA ALA A 22 4.26 -18.79 -33.79
C ALA A 22 5.58 -19.54 -33.57
N GLU A 23 6.72 -19.01 -34.05
CA GLU A 23 8.05 -19.59 -33.83
C GLU A 23 8.46 -19.61 -32.35
N HIS A 24 8.10 -18.57 -31.59
CA HIS A 24 8.49 -18.44 -30.18
C HIS A 24 7.62 -19.29 -29.22
N LEU A 25 6.33 -19.41 -29.54
CA LEU A 25 5.35 -20.06 -28.68
C LEU A 25 5.00 -21.49 -29.14
N GLY A 26 5.40 -21.89 -30.33
CA GLY A 26 5.08 -23.20 -30.89
C GLY A 26 3.59 -23.46 -31.14
N VAL A 27 2.81 -22.39 -31.39
CA VAL A 27 1.36 -22.44 -31.61
C VAL A 27 0.98 -21.66 -32.87
N ASP A 28 -0.13 -22.05 -33.53
CA ASP A 28 -0.67 -21.25 -34.62
C ASP A 28 -1.21 -19.90 -34.09
N VAL A 29 -0.80 -18.80 -34.74
CA VAL A 29 -1.16 -17.44 -34.38
C VAL A 29 -1.93 -16.78 -35.52
N ASP A 30 -3.17 -16.36 -35.23
CA ASP A 30 -4.02 -15.57 -36.12
C ASP A 30 -3.89 -14.10 -35.72
N VAL A 31 -3.43 -13.23 -36.63
CA VAL A 31 -3.26 -11.81 -36.38
C VAL A 31 -4.32 -11.02 -37.16
N HIS A 32 -5.09 -10.20 -36.45
CA HIS A 32 -6.05 -9.29 -37.04
C HIS A 32 -5.53 -7.84 -36.99
N VAL A 33 -5.49 -7.18 -38.13
CA VAL A 33 -5.19 -5.75 -38.23
C VAL A 33 -6.50 -4.97 -38.14
N GLY A 34 -6.60 -4.07 -37.19
CA GLY A 34 -7.78 -3.24 -36.97
C GLY A 34 -7.91 -2.86 -35.50
N ASP A 35 -8.75 -1.88 -35.22
CA ASP A 35 -9.16 -1.62 -33.85
C ASP A 35 -9.82 -2.90 -33.32
N ALA A 36 -9.38 -3.39 -32.17
CA ALA A 36 -10.15 -4.39 -31.44
C ALA A 36 -11.55 -3.82 -31.34
N GLU A 37 -12.54 -4.50 -31.93
CA GLU A 37 -13.94 -4.16 -31.63
C GLU A 37 -13.99 -4.14 -30.10
N THR A 38 -14.16 -2.94 -29.53
CA THR A 38 -14.47 -2.83 -28.12
C THR A 38 -15.67 -3.74 -27.95
N PRO A 39 -15.62 -4.83 -27.20
CA PRO A 39 -16.78 -5.67 -27.01
C PRO A 39 -17.86 -4.71 -26.57
N ALA A 40 -18.94 -4.62 -27.36
CA ALA A 40 -20.09 -3.75 -27.05
C ALA A 40 -20.32 -3.93 -25.56
N ALA A 41 -20.28 -2.83 -24.80
CA ALA A 41 -20.27 -2.81 -23.34
C ALA A 41 -21.09 -4.02 -22.88
N SER A 42 -20.37 -5.05 -22.43
CA SER A 42 -21.00 -6.32 -22.07
C SER A 42 -22.06 -5.90 -21.09
N ALA A 43 -23.32 -6.21 -21.38
CA ALA A 43 -24.37 -6.08 -20.40
C ALA A 43 -23.76 -6.48 -19.07
N GLU A 44 -23.84 -5.61 -18.06
CA GLU A 44 -23.38 -5.88 -16.71
C GLU A 44 -23.64 -7.35 -16.45
N PRO A 45 -22.65 -8.16 -16.01
CA PRO A 45 -22.89 -9.56 -15.83
C PRO A 45 -24.10 -9.63 -14.92
N SER A 46 -25.24 -10.02 -15.49
CA SER A 46 -26.43 -10.22 -14.68
C SER A 46 -26.02 -11.18 -13.60
N GLU A 47 -26.13 -10.78 -12.33
CA GLU A 47 -25.89 -11.65 -11.19
C GLU A 47 -26.46 -13.03 -11.54
N PRO A 48 -25.71 -14.09 -11.45
CA PRO A 48 -26.24 -15.41 -11.71
C PRO A 48 -27.39 -15.59 -10.73
N SER A 49 -28.62 -15.44 -11.21
CA SER A 49 -29.82 -15.72 -10.42
C SER A 49 -29.89 -17.23 -10.25
N TYR A 50 -29.09 -17.74 -9.33
CA TYR A 50 -29.38 -19.07 -8.80
C TYR A 50 -30.66 -18.95 -8.00
N PRO A 51 -31.65 -19.86 -8.21
CA PRO A 51 -32.76 -19.95 -7.29
C PRO A 51 -32.16 -20.26 -5.92
N LEU A 52 -32.11 -19.25 -5.05
CA LEU A 52 -31.74 -19.45 -3.66
C LEU A 52 -32.80 -20.37 -3.09
N ASP A 53 -32.39 -21.56 -2.66
CA ASP A 53 -33.23 -22.41 -1.83
C ASP A 53 -33.26 -21.75 -0.46
N ASP A 54 -34.23 -20.87 -0.23
CA ASP A 54 -34.35 -20.06 0.99
C ASP A 54 -34.42 -20.91 2.29
N ASP A 55 -34.56 -22.23 2.14
CA ASP A 55 -34.66 -23.19 3.25
C ASP A 55 -33.27 -23.72 3.73
N LEU A 56 -32.19 -23.44 2.99
CA LEU A 56 -30.85 -23.85 3.40
C LEU A 56 -30.14 -22.74 4.19
N GLY A 57 -30.28 -22.75 5.50
CA GLY A 57 -29.45 -21.91 6.37
C GLY A 57 -27.96 -22.32 6.35
N PRO A 58 -27.05 -21.48 6.87
CA PRO A 58 -25.62 -21.76 6.88
C PRO A 58 -25.32 -23.08 7.60
N THR A 59 -24.49 -23.91 7.00
CA THR A 59 -24.03 -25.17 7.57
C THR A 59 -23.17 -24.94 8.83
N ASP A 60 -22.93 -25.99 9.64
CA ASP A 60 -22.03 -25.87 10.79
C ASP A 60 -20.63 -25.42 10.35
N ARG A 61 -20.10 -25.97 9.25
CA ARG A 61 -18.80 -25.58 8.69
C ARG A 61 -18.72 -24.12 8.26
N GLU A 62 -19.80 -23.59 7.70
CA GLU A 62 -19.87 -22.17 7.34
C GLU A 62 -19.91 -21.29 8.58
N ARG A 63 -20.63 -21.70 9.61
CA ARG A 63 -20.65 -20.99 10.90
C ARG A 63 -19.26 -21.01 11.57
N ASP A 64 -18.60 -22.16 11.56
CA ASP A 64 -17.24 -22.30 12.12
C ASP A 64 -16.25 -21.43 11.34
N LEU A 65 -16.30 -21.45 9.99
CA LEU A 65 -15.43 -20.60 9.16
C LEU A 65 -15.68 -19.11 9.40
N ARG A 66 -16.95 -18.69 9.50
CA ARG A 66 -17.29 -17.29 9.80
C ARG A 66 -16.80 -16.88 11.19
N ALA A 67 -16.88 -17.77 12.17
CA ALA A 67 -16.36 -17.52 13.51
C ALA A 67 -14.82 -17.37 13.49
N GLU A 68 -14.11 -18.24 12.77
CA GLU A 68 -12.65 -18.13 12.60
C GLU A 68 -12.25 -16.84 11.89
N ILE A 69 -12.98 -16.42 10.84
CA ILE A 69 -12.74 -15.14 10.15
C ILE A 69 -12.99 -13.97 11.09
N ALA A 70 -14.08 -14.00 11.86
CA ALA A 70 -14.38 -12.95 12.83
C ALA A 70 -13.26 -12.84 13.88
N ASP A 71 -12.79 -13.98 14.39
CA ASP A 71 -11.69 -14.07 15.32
C ASP A 71 -10.38 -13.48 14.78
N ILE A 72 -10.01 -13.81 13.53
CA ILE A 72 -8.84 -13.23 12.86
C ILE A 72 -8.96 -11.70 12.72
N ARG A 73 -10.17 -11.21 12.46
CA ARG A 73 -10.43 -9.78 12.27
C ARG A 73 -10.34 -8.97 13.56
N GLU A 74 -10.48 -9.60 14.70
CA GLU A 74 -10.23 -8.95 15.99
C GLU A 74 -8.75 -8.57 16.19
N GLY A 75 -7.83 -9.15 15.43
CA GLY A 75 -6.40 -8.88 15.55
C GLY A 75 -5.80 -9.51 16.80
N GLY A 76 -4.77 -8.86 17.34
CA GLY A 76 -4.11 -9.28 18.58
C GLY A 76 -4.93 -8.96 19.85
N PRO A 77 -4.34 -9.20 21.04
CA PRO A 77 -5.02 -8.98 22.32
C PRO A 77 -5.61 -7.58 22.49
N GLU A 78 -6.81 -7.47 23.07
CA GLU A 78 -7.59 -6.24 23.27
C GLU A 78 -6.79 -5.10 23.93
N LYS A 79 -5.94 -5.41 24.92
CA LYS A 79 -5.05 -4.44 25.57
C LYS A 79 -4.17 -3.62 24.60
N TYR A 80 -3.88 -4.16 23.42
CA TYR A 80 -3.11 -3.43 22.40
C TYR A 80 -3.99 -2.51 21.56
N ARG A 81 -5.28 -2.83 21.42
CA ARG A 81 -6.27 -1.87 20.82
C ARG A 81 -6.47 -0.66 21.73
N ASP A 82 -6.61 -0.90 23.05
CA ASP A 82 -6.71 0.19 24.03
C ASP A 82 -5.49 1.11 23.93
N ARG A 83 -4.30 0.51 23.83
CA ARG A 83 -3.05 1.27 23.65
C ARG A 83 -2.99 2.08 22.35
N LEU A 84 -3.51 1.54 21.23
CA LEU A 84 -3.61 2.30 19.98
C LEU A 84 -4.53 3.51 20.16
N SER A 85 -5.69 3.31 20.78
CA SER A 85 -6.65 4.38 21.07
C SER A 85 -6.04 5.47 21.96
N GLU A 86 -5.28 5.09 23.00
CA GLU A 86 -4.53 6.04 23.85
C GLU A 86 -3.49 6.85 23.07
N GLN A 87 -2.94 6.29 22.01
CA GLN A 87 -1.97 6.93 21.11
C GLN A 87 -2.64 7.72 19.96
N GLY A 88 -3.96 7.77 19.91
CA GLY A 88 -4.70 8.42 18.82
C GLY A 88 -4.59 7.70 17.48
N LYS A 89 -4.26 6.41 17.48
CA LYS A 89 -4.09 5.59 16.29
C LYS A 89 -5.32 4.72 16.01
N LEU A 90 -5.63 4.56 14.74
CA LEU A 90 -6.63 3.60 14.31
C LEU A 90 -6.09 2.15 14.41
N PHE A 91 -6.99 1.23 14.75
CA PHE A 91 -6.75 -0.18 14.52
C PHE A 91 -6.64 -0.46 13.01
N VAL A 92 -5.84 -1.44 12.61
CA VAL A 92 -5.55 -1.69 11.18
C VAL A 92 -6.81 -1.90 10.33
N ARG A 93 -7.86 -2.55 10.86
CA ARG A 93 -9.12 -2.75 10.14
C ARG A 93 -9.89 -1.44 9.96
N ASP A 94 -9.93 -0.60 11.00
CA ASP A 94 -10.56 0.73 10.94
C ASP A 94 -9.77 1.64 9.98
N ARG A 95 -8.45 1.49 9.93
CA ARG A 95 -7.60 2.18 8.94
C ARG A 95 -7.92 1.73 7.53
N LEU A 96 -8.13 0.43 7.28
CA LEU A 96 -8.55 -0.04 5.96
C LEU A 96 -9.97 0.45 5.61
N ASP A 97 -10.87 0.57 6.60
CA ASP A 97 -12.18 1.17 6.39
C ASP A 97 -12.06 2.67 6.00
N LEU A 98 -11.15 3.43 6.63
CA LEU A 98 -10.85 4.81 6.24
C LEU A 98 -10.32 4.91 4.80
N TRP A 99 -9.43 4.00 4.40
CA TRP A 99 -8.78 4.05 3.09
C TRP A 99 -9.66 3.54 1.95
N PHE A 100 -10.39 2.47 2.18
CA PHE A 100 -11.09 1.70 1.15
C PHE A 100 -12.60 1.55 1.42
N GLY A 101 -13.13 2.14 2.48
CA GLY A 101 -14.58 2.22 2.73
C GLY A 101 -15.24 3.18 1.73
N GLY A 102 -16.51 2.90 1.36
CA GLY A 102 -17.30 3.84 0.57
C GLY A 102 -17.67 5.10 1.36
N GLU A 103 -18.13 6.16 0.68
CA GLU A 103 -18.54 7.44 1.27
C GLU A 103 -19.55 7.30 2.43
N ASP A 104 -20.29 6.20 2.48
CA ASP A 104 -21.29 5.90 3.53
C ASP A 104 -20.77 4.94 4.62
N GLY A 105 -19.47 4.61 4.65
CA GLY A 105 -18.92 3.56 5.53
C GLY A 105 -19.52 2.17 5.22
N THR A 106 -20.04 1.97 4.01
CA THR A 106 -20.62 0.69 3.59
C THR A 106 -19.52 -0.36 3.51
N ARG A 107 -19.68 -1.42 4.30
CA ARG A 107 -18.89 -2.64 4.15
C ARG A 107 -19.45 -3.44 2.99
N GLY A 108 -18.57 -3.93 2.13
CA GLY A 108 -18.99 -4.69 0.95
C GLY A 108 -19.83 -5.90 1.33
N THR A 109 -21.00 -6.02 0.72
CA THR A 109 -21.78 -7.25 0.71
C THR A 109 -21.23 -8.13 -0.41
N GLY A 110 -20.13 -8.83 -0.10
CA GLY A 110 -19.64 -10.02 -0.80
C GLY A 110 -19.84 -10.14 -2.31
N ASP A 111 -19.13 -9.31 -3.09
CA ASP A 111 -18.83 -9.72 -4.47
C ASP A 111 -17.63 -10.67 -4.48
N ALA A 112 -17.55 -11.56 -5.47
CA ALA A 112 -16.72 -12.76 -5.49
C ALA A 112 -15.24 -12.53 -5.07
N GLY A 113 -14.96 -12.53 -3.77
CA GLY A 113 -13.62 -12.35 -3.19
C GLY A 113 -13.57 -11.48 -1.94
N ALA A 114 -14.50 -10.54 -1.74
CA ALA A 114 -14.62 -9.80 -0.49
C ALA A 114 -15.34 -10.67 0.53
N THR A 115 -14.75 -10.92 1.68
CA THR A 115 -15.40 -11.63 2.79
C THR A 115 -16.32 -10.64 3.53
N ASP A 116 -17.48 -11.12 4.01
CA ASP A 116 -18.39 -10.36 4.87
C ASP A 116 -17.61 -9.54 5.90
N GLY A 117 -17.67 -8.21 5.79
CA GLY A 117 -17.05 -7.28 6.71
C GLY A 117 -15.73 -6.62 6.26
N ASP A 118 -15.20 -6.88 5.06
CA ASP A 118 -14.12 -6.09 4.48
C ASP A 118 -14.66 -4.75 3.95
N PRO A 119 -13.85 -3.66 3.90
CA PRO A 119 -14.26 -2.40 3.29
C PRO A 119 -14.75 -2.60 1.86
N ALA A 120 -15.72 -1.79 1.41
CA ALA A 120 -16.35 -1.94 0.10
C ALA A 120 -15.34 -1.93 -1.08
N GLY A 121 -14.28 -1.13 -0.97
CA GLY A 121 -13.22 -1.05 -2.00
C GLY A 121 -12.19 -2.18 -1.93
N VAL A 122 -12.17 -3.01 -0.89
CA VAL A 122 -11.22 -4.15 -0.83
C VAL A 122 -11.69 -5.28 -1.72
N LYS A 123 -10.94 -5.56 -2.77
CA LYS A 123 -11.24 -6.64 -3.73
C LYS A 123 -10.89 -8.02 -3.18
N PHE A 124 -9.80 -8.13 -2.46
CA PHE A 124 -9.42 -9.33 -1.71
C PHE A 124 -8.34 -9.04 -0.67
N GLU A 125 -8.29 -9.84 0.40
CA GLU A 125 -7.20 -9.93 1.36
C GLU A 125 -6.45 -11.26 1.19
N ASP A 126 -5.12 -11.20 1.03
CA ASP A 126 -4.27 -12.38 0.83
C ASP A 126 -3.76 -12.93 2.17
N GLY A 127 -3.86 -14.25 2.33
CA GLY A 127 -3.27 -14.97 3.45
C GLY A 127 -3.86 -14.58 4.81
N LYS A 128 -5.15 -14.36 4.89
CA LYS A 128 -5.90 -14.05 6.12
C LYS A 128 -5.64 -15.07 7.24
N PHE A 129 -5.55 -16.35 6.89
CA PHE A 129 -5.26 -17.47 7.80
C PHE A 129 -3.76 -17.75 7.98
N ALA A 130 -2.86 -16.93 7.43
CA ALA A 130 -1.43 -17.13 7.62
C ALA A 130 -1.07 -17.02 9.10
N ALA A 131 -0.23 -17.94 9.58
CA ALA A 131 0.18 -18.09 10.99
C ALA A 131 -0.96 -18.38 11.99
N PHE A 132 -2.18 -18.63 11.50
CA PHE A 132 -3.30 -19.00 12.39
C PHE A 132 -3.10 -20.38 13.01
N ASP A 133 -2.50 -21.32 12.28
CA ASP A 133 -2.20 -22.67 12.72
C ASP A 133 -0.77 -22.85 13.28
N ASP A 134 0.08 -21.83 13.24
CA ASP A 134 1.44 -21.87 13.80
C ASP A 134 1.44 -21.78 15.32
N TRP A 135 0.33 -22.05 15.95
CA TRP A 135 0.17 -22.19 17.39
C TRP A 135 0.79 -23.53 17.82
N HIS A 136 1.94 -23.43 18.46
CA HIS A 136 2.53 -24.61 19.07
C HIS A 136 1.69 -25.04 20.28
N PRO A 137 1.15 -26.27 20.28
CA PRO A 137 0.36 -26.77 21.41
C PRO A 137 1.13 -26.79 22.74
N ASP A 138 2.46 -26.75 22.69
CA ASP A 138 3.37 -26.77 23.84
C ASP A 138 3.99 -25.37 24.13
N ALA A 139 3.59 -24.32 23.43
CA ALA A 139 4.08 -22.97 23.73
C ALA A 139 3.47 -22.50 25.06
N PRO A 140 4.27 -21.92 25.98
CA PRO A 140 3.73 -21.38 27.22
C PRO A 140 2.70 -20.30 26.89
N ALA A 141 1.63 -20.26 27.70
CA ALA A 141 0.64 -19.20 27.63
C ALA A 141 1.36 -17.83 27.58
N GLY A 142 0.92 -16.95 26.73
CA GLY A 142 1.50 -15.62 26.64
C GLY A 142 1.50 -14.92 28.00
N ASP A 143 2.35 -13.93 28.18
CA ASP A 143 2.58 -13.18 29.44
C ASP A 143 1.29 -12.52 30.01
N ASP A 144 0.18 -12.59 29.26
CA ASP A 144 -1.15 -12.07 29.56
C ASP A 144 -2.05 -13.01 30.36
N GLY A 145 -1.63 -14.28 30.58
CA GLY A 145 -2.36 -15.23 31.42
C GLY A 145 -3.66 -15.77 30.81
N GLU A 146 -3.97 -15.50 29.57
CA GLU A 146 -5.07 -16.14 28.84
C GLU A 146 -4.61 -17.53 28.37
N GLU A 147 -5.16 -18.57 28.99
CA GLU A 147 -5.02 -19.93 28.48
C GLU A 147 -5.76 -20.07 27.16
N ASN A 148 -5.05 -19.92 26.09
CA ASN A 148 -5.54 -20.31 24.77
C ASN A 148 -5.65 -21.84 24.78
N GLU A 149 -6.82 -22.41 24.52
CA GLU A 149 -7.03 -23.88 24.47
C GLU A 149 -6.06 -24.57 23.49
N ARG A 150 -5.39 -23.79 22.60
CA ARG A 150 -4.44 -24.25 21.58
C ARG A 150 -2.96 -23.97 21.91
N GLY A 151 -2.65 -23.32 23.04
CA GLY A 151 -1.29 -23.00 23.50
C GLY A 151 -0.47 -22.16 22.52
N GLY A 152 0.01 -21.00 22.95
CA GLY A 152 0.85 -20.12 22.14
C GLY A 152 0.23 -18.74 21.85
N ASP A 153 1.05 -17.82 21.34
CA ASP A 153 0.60 -16.49 20.96
C ASP A 153 -0.30 -16.56 19.72
N ARG A 154 -1.43 -15.89 19.80
CA ARG A 154 -2.31 -15.71 18.65
C ARG A 154 -1.69 -14.69 17.68
N LEU A 155 -1.47 -15.10 16.43
CA LEU A 155 -0.80 -14.30 15.40
C LEU A 155 -1.68 -14.17 14.13
N PRO A 156 -2.87 -13.55 14.22
CA PRO A 156 -3.78 -13.45 13.07
C PRO A 156 -3.10 -12.76 11.88
N GLY A 157 -3.16 -13.43 10.72
CA GLY A 157 -2.53 -12.93 9.50
C GLY A 157 -1.03 -12.66 9.59
N ASP A 158 -0.35 -13.16 10.63
CA ASP A 158 1.05 -12.86 10.97
C ASP A 158 1.33 -11.37 11.18
N GLY A 159 0.34 -10.60 11.63
CA GLY A 159 0.44 -9.16 11.89
C GLY A 159 0.59 -8.31 10.61
N LEU A 160 0.26 -8.86 9.45
CA LEU A 160 0.36 -8.17 8.18
C LEU A 160 -0.87 -8.43 7.31
N LEU A 161 -1.54 -7.40 6.85
CA LEU A 161 -2.61 -7.46 5.89
C LEU A 161 -2.06 -7.07 4.51
N THR A 162 -2.37 -7.85 3.49
CA THR A 162 -2.00 -7.54 2.10
C THR A 162 -3.14 -7.89 1.17
N GLY A 163 -3.31 -7.13 0.12
CA GLY A 163 -4.40 -7.37 -0.82
C GLY A 163 -4.39 -6.45 -2.02
N ALA A 164 -5.55 -6.35 -2.64
CA ALA A 164 -5.84 -5.34 -3.64
C ALA A 164 -7.15 -4.64 -3.29
N ALA A 165 -7.23 -3.38 -3.63
CA ALA A 165 -8.38 -2.54 -3.35
C ALA A 165 -8.57 -1.51 -4.46
N GLU A 166 -9.71 -0.85 -4.45
CA GLU A 166 -9.94 0.36 -5.20
C GLU A 166 -9.70 1.59 -4.31
N PHE A 167 -8.93 2.53 -4.78
CA PHE A 167 -8.66 3.80 -4.13
C PHE A 167 -8.75 4.94 -5.15
N GLU A 168 -9.63 5.89 -4.91
CA GLU A 168 -9.90 7.03 -5.80
C GLU A 168 -10.18 6.58 -7.26
N GLY A 169 -11.00 5.52 -7.41
CA GLY A 169 -11.37 4.96 -8.71
C GLY A 169 -10.28 4.16 -9.42
N ARG A 170 -9.19 3.81 -8.74
CA ARG A 170 -8.04 3.09 -9.28
C ARG A 170 -7.77 1.80 -8.53
N ASP A 171 -7.33 0.80 -9.25
CA ASP A 171 -6.84 -0.43 -8.66
C ASP A 171 -5.48 -0.21 -8.00
N VAL A 172 -5.36 -0.54 -6.73
CA VAL A 172 -4.12 -0.46 -5.97
C VAL A 172 -3.84 -1.79 -5.26
N HIS A 173 -2.57 -2.08 -5.03
CA HIS A 173 -2.16 -3.10 -4.08
C HIS A 173 -1.87 -2.44 -2.74
N PHE A 174 -2.20 -3.10 -1.64
CA PHE A 174 -1.93 -2.57 -0.31
C PHE A 174 -1.22 -3.55 0.61
N MET A 175 -0.48 -2.98 1.55
CA MET A 175 0.06 -3.65 2.72
C MET A 175 -0.20 -2.78 3.94
N ALA A 176 -0.68 -3.39 5.04
CA ALA A 176 -0.92 -2.71 6.30
C ALA A 176 -0.44 -3.57 7.47
N ASN A 177 0.29 -2.99 8.41
CA ASN A 177 0.71 -3.68 9.62
C ASN A 177 -0.40 -3.66 10.68
N ASP A 178 -0.63 -4.80 11.32
CA ASP A 178 -1.43 -4.88 12.54
C ASP A 178 -0.52 -4.75 13.75
N PHE A 179 -0.47 -3.56 14.34
CA PHE A 179 0.35 -3.29 15.52
C PHE A 179 -0.08 -4.11 16.75
N THR A 180 -1.33 -4.58 16.80
CA THR A 180 -1.82 -5.42 17.91
C THR A 180 -1.20 -6.81 17.91
N VAL A 181 -0.62 -7.24 16.77
CA VAL A 181 0.08 -8.51 16.61
C VAL A 181 1.59 -8.27 16.66
N LYS A 182 2.21 -8.55 17.80
CA LYS A 182 3.67 -8.40 17.99
C LYS A 182 4.21 -7.04 17.52
N ALA A 183 3.48 -5.96 17.79
CA ALA A 183 3.82 -4.59 17.39
C ALA A 183 4.08 -4.45 15.88
N GLY A 184 3.28 -5.12 15.05
CA GLY A 184 3.41 -5.08 13.59
C GLY A 184 4.74 -5.63 13.05
N SER A 185 5.48 -6.39 13.86
CA SER A 185 6.80 -6.90 13.46
C SER A 185 6.70 -7.94 12.34
N MET A 186 7.63 -7.87 11.40
CA MET A 186 7.70 -8.80 10.26
C MET A 186 8.23 -10.17 10.67
N ALA A 187 7.59 -11.23 10.18
CA ALA A 187 8.00 -12.60 10.33
C ALA A 187 7.85 -13.38 9.00
N SER A 188 8.15 -14.67 9.00
CA SER A 188 8.25 -15.47 7.77
C SER A 188 6.98 -15.42 6.91
N LYS A 189 5.80 -15.58 7.51
CA LYS A 189 4.53 -15.58 6.77
C LYS A 189 4.15 -14.20 6.28
N GLY A 190 4.41 -13.17 7.09
CA GLY A 190 4.24 -11.77 6.68
C GLY A 190 5.13 -11.44 5.48
N VAL A 191 6.41 -11.84 5.50
CA VAL A 191 7.33 -11.65 4.36
C VAL A 191 6.83 -12.36 3.11
N GLU A 192 6.36 -13.64 3.21
CA GLU A 192 5.79 -14.36 2.07
C GLU A 192 4.58 -13.62 1.45
N LYS A 193 3.67 -13.10 2.28
CA LYS A 193 2.51 -12.31 1.83
C LYS A 193 2.95 -11.04 1.12
N PHE A 194 3.91 -10.33 1.72
CA PHE A 194 4.46 -9.10 1.15
C PHE A 194 5.08 -9.36 -0.23
N LEU A 195 5.90 -10.40 -0.36
CA LEU A 195 6.51 -10.79 -1.63
C LEU A 195 5.46 -11.09 -2.71
N ARG A 196 4.37 -11.80 -2.35
CA ARG A 196 3.29 -12.07 -3.30
C ARG A 196 2.59 -10.79 -3.75
N MET A 197 2.36 -9.85 -2.84
CA MET A 197 1.77 -8.54 -3.16
C MET A 197 2.68 -7.75 -4.11
N GLN A 198 3.98 -7.62 -3.82
CA GLN A 198 4.95 -6.96 -4.70
C GLN A 198 5.01 -7.60 -6.10
N GLN A 199 4.97 -8.93 -6.17
CA GLN A 199 4.95 -9.63 -7.46
C GLN A 199 3.67 -9.41 -8.26
N ARG A 200 2.52 -9.26 -7.58
CA ARG A 200 1.27 -8.88 -8.23
C ARG A 200 1.37 -7.46 -8.79
N ALA A 201 1.85 -6.51 -7.99
CA ALA A 201 2.04 -5.14 -8.42
C ALA A 201 2.94 -5.04 -9.67
N LEU A 202 4.07 -5.78 -9.70
CA LEU A 202 4.93 -5.86 -10.88
C LEU A 202 4.22 -6.43 -12.12
N LYS A 203 3.24 -7.30 -11.95
CA LYS A 203 2.49 -7.90 -13.07
C LYS A 203 1.35 -7.04 -13.56
N THR A 204 0.66 -6.37 -12.65
CA THR A 204 -0.50 -5.53 -12.99
C THR A 204 -0.09 -4.12 -13.38
N GLY A 205 1.04 -3.62 -12.86
CA GLY A 205 1.48 -2.24 -13.04
C GLY A 205 0.73 -1.24 -12.15
N ASN A 206 -0.13 -1.71 -11.25
CA ASN A 206 -0.94 -0.87 -10.38
C ASN A 206 -0.13 -0.33 -9.20
N PRO A 207 -0.41 0.90 -8.71
CA PRO A 207 0.26 1.49 -7.56
C PRO A 207 0.23 0.61 -6.30
N VAL A 208 1.21 0.82 -5.43
CA VAL A 208 1.30 0.13 -4.14
C VAL A 208 1.21 1.14 -3.01
N LEU A 209 0.32 0.88 -2.05
CA LEU A 209 0.17 1.63 -0.81
C LEU A 209 0.72 0.80 0.35
N TYR A 210 1.73 1.34 1.04
CA TYR A 210 2.29 0.77 2.27
C TYR A 210 1.80 1.56 3.46
N LEU A 211 0.88 1.00 4.26
CA LEU A 211 0.32 1.58 5.47
C LEU A 211 1.06 1.01 6.67
N MET A 212 2.12 1.68 7.09
CA MET A 212 3.12 1.09 7.97
C MET A 212 3.01 1.53 9.42
N ASP A 213 3.04 0.53 10.31
CA ASP A 213 3.21 0.68 11.75
C ASP A 213 3.95 -0.58 12.28
N SER A 214 5.28 -0.57 12.26
CA SER A 214 6.08 -1.78 12.47
C SER A 214 7.33 -1.55 13.30
N SER A 215 7.48 -2.34 14.35
CA SER A 215 8.70 -2.36 15.18
C SER A 215 9.91 -3.03 14.52
N GLY A 216 9.80 -3.47 13.27
CA GLY A 216 10.89 -4.11 12.53
C GLY A 216 10.75 -5.63 12.38
N GLY A 217 11.86 -6.34 12.39
CA GLY A 217 11.86 -7.80 12.26
C GLY A 217 11.58 -8.48 13.59
N ARG A 218 10.76 -9.56 13.59
CA ARG A 218 10.48 -10.39 14.77
C ARG A 218 11.71 -11.18 15.17
N ILE A 219 12.29 -10.86 16.32
CA ILE A 219 13.63 -11.32 16.75
C ILE A 219 13.69 -12.83 16.92
N ASP A 220 12.67 -13.43 17.52
CA ASP A 220 12.56 -14.87 17.78
C ASP A 220 12.41 -15.73 16.51
N GLN A 221 12.02 -15.11 15.38
CA GLN A 221 11.84 -15.79 14.09
C GLN A 221 12.87 -15.38 13.01
N GLN A 222 13.88 -14.60 13.37
CA GLN A 222 14.87 -14.08 12.40
C GLN A 222 15.51 -15.16 11.53
N THR A 223 15.81 -16.32 12.09
CA THR A 223 16.46 -17.42 11.35
C THR A 223 15.62 -17.95 10.19
N GLY A 224 14.30 -17.71 10.18
CA GLY A 224 13.40 -18.15 9.13
C GLY A 224 13.35 -17.26 7.89
N PHE A 225 13.62 -15.95 8.04
CA PHE A 225 13.45 -14.99 6.94
C PHE A 225 14.59 -13.98 6.79
N PHE A 226 15.38 -13.71 7.85
CA PHE A 226 16.47 -12.73 7.81
C PHE A 226 17.73 -13.38 7.21
N ALA A 227 18.49 -12.56 6.43
CA ALA A 227 19.64 -12.97 5.64
C ALA A 227 19.32 -14.11 4.61
N ASN A 228 18.03 -14.28 4.26
CA ASN A 228 17.57 -15.26 3.29
C ASN A 228 17.33 -14.59 1.94
N ARG A 229 17.97 -15.14 0.88
CA ARG A 229 17.81 -14.66 -0.49
C ARG A 229 16.35 -14.64 -0.96
N GLU A 230 15.58 -15.68 -0.61
CA GLU A 230 14.18 -15.83 -1.02
C GLU A 230 13.17 -15.19 -0.03
N GLY A 231 13.65 -14.78 1.12
CA GLY A 231 12.90 -14.02 2.14
C GLY A 231 13.15 -12.51 2.03
N ILE A 232 13.76 -11.93 3.08
CA ILE A 232 13.98 -10.48 3.16
C ILE A 232 14.88 -9.94 2.05
N GLY A 233 15.81 -10.71 1.53
CA GLY A 233 16.63 -10.32 0.38
C GLY A 233 15.80 -10.11 -0.87
N LYS A 234 14.79 -10.97 -1.10
CA LYS A 234 13.85 -10.83 -2.21
C LYS A 234 12.90 -9.64 -2.03
N TYR A 235 12.53 -9.35 -0.81
CA TYR A 235 11.75 -8.18 -0.45
C TYR A 235 12.43 -6.87 -0.91
N TYR A 236 13.71 -6.68 -0.59
CA TYR A 236 14.48 -5.52 -1.06
C TYR A 236 14.70 -5.53 -2.58
N TYR A 237 14.98 -6.69 -3.14
CA TYR A 237 15.09 -6.83 -4.59
C TYR A 237 13.80 -6.43 -5.31
N ASN A 238 12.64 -6.87 -4.81
CA ASN A 238 11.35 -6.52 -5.41
C ASN A 238 11.07 -5.02 -5.30
N HIS A 239 11.38 -4.36 -4.16
CA HIS A 239 11.29 -2.90 -4.05
C HIS A 239 12.10 -2.20 -5.15
N SER A 240 13.33 -2.65 -5.36
CA SER A 240 14.20 -2.08 -6.40
C SER A 240 13.63 -2.32 -7.81
N MET A 241 12.96 -3.45 -8.03
CA MET A 241 12.33 -3.76 -9.32
C MET A 241 11.02 -2.97 -9.56
N LEU A 242 10.32 -2.60 -8.48
CA LEU A 242 9.13 -1.74 -8.54
C LEU A 242 9.51 -0.28 -8.81
N SER A 243 10.67 0.17 -8.34
CA SER A 243 11.14 1.55 -8.50
C SER A 243 11.21 1.94 -9.98
N GLY A 244 10.52 3.01 -10.33
CA GLY A 244 10.42 3.50 -11.71
C GLY A 244 9.52 2.65 -12.63
N ALA A 245 8.96 1.54 -12.14
CA ALA A 245 8.03 0.69 -12.87
C ALA A 245 6.60 0.79 -12.34
N VAL A 246 6.44 0.94 -11.03
CA VAL A 246 5.14 0.97 -10.34
C VAL A 246 5.23 2.04 -9.25
N PRO A 247 4.28 2.99 -9.16
CA PRO A 247 4.26 3.96 -8.07
C PRO A 247 4.18 3.27 -6.70
N GLN A 248 5.08 3.63 -5.80
CA GLN A 248 5.15 3.12 -4.43
C GLN A 248 4.94 4.29 -3.46
N ILE A 249 3.85 4.27 -2.72
CA ILE A 249 3.49 5.32 -1.74
C ILE A 249 3.50 4.70 -0.35
N CYS A 250 4.27 5.26 0.55
CA CYS A 250 4.42 4.78 1.93
C CYS A 250 3.85 5.81 2.90
N VAL A 251 2.97 5.38 3.79
CA VAL A 251 2.41 6.21 4.86
C VAL A 251 2.77 5.60 6.21
N LEU A 252 3.39 6.37 7.09
CA LEU A 252 3.84 5.93 8.39
C LEU A 252 2.86 6.39 9.48
N TYR A 253 2.29 5.42 10.20
CA TYR A 253 1.35 5.61 11.31
C TYR A 253 1.95 5.27 12.67
N GLY A 254 3.22 4.93 12.69
CA GLY A 254 3.91 4.54 13.90
C GLY A 254 5.40 4.43 13.71
N PRO A 255 6.09 3.86 14.68
CA PRO A 255 7.51 3.55 14.53
C PRO A 255 7.74 2.66 13.32
N CYS A 256 8.71 3.02 12.52
CA CYS A 256 9.20 2.22 11.40
C CYS A 256 10.71 2.03 11.60
N ILE A 257 11.10 0.96 12.32
CA ILE A 257 12.44 0.81 12.87
C ILE A 257 13.18 -0.34 12.20
N ALA A 258 14.48 -0.20 12.09
CA ALA A 258 15.42 -1.20 11.57
C ALA A 258 15.04 -1.68 10.16
N GLY A 259 14.77 -2.98 9.97
CA GLY A 259 14.43 -3.55 8.65
C GLY A 259 13.16 -2.98 8.01
N ALA A 260 12.20 -2.53 8.80
CA ALA A 260 10.98 -1.90 8.29
C ALA A 260 11.26 -0.51 7.70
N ALA A 261 12.23 0.24 8.23
CA ALA A 261 12.59 1.58 7.76
C ALA A 261 13.10 1.62 6.31
N TYR A 262 13.44 0.47 5.74
CA TYR A 262 13.84 0.42 4.33
C TYR A 262 12.65 0.59 3.37
N THR A 263 11.43 0.18 3.75
CA THR A 263 10.25 0.32 2.88
C THR A 263 9.97 1.78 2.50
N PRO A 264 9.86 2.74 3.44
CA PRO A 264 9.69 4.14 3.07
C PRO A 264 10.85 4.70 2.25
N VAL A 265 12.08 4.26 2.50
CA VAL A 265 13.25 4.71 1.72
C VAL A 265 13.22 4.20 0.27
N PHE A 266 12.64 3.04 0.03
CA PHE A 266 12.45 2.51 -1.34
C PHE A 266 11.19 3.05 -2.02
N ALA A 267 10.25 3.61 -1.28
CA ALA A 267 9.03 4.21 -1.84
C ALA A 267 9.38 5.45 -2.68
N ASP A 268 8.53 5.75 -3.65
CA ASP A 268 8.66 6.97 -4.46
C ASP A 268 8.18 8.19 -3.67
N PHE A 269 7.21 7.98 -2.75
CA PHE A 269 6.67 9.02 -1.88
C PHE A 269 6.48 8.49 -0.47
N THR A 270 6.90 9.29 0.51
CA THR A 270 6.79 8.98 1.94
C THR A 270 5.99 10.07 2.66
N VAL A 271 4.86 9.67 3.25
CA VAL A 271 4.03 10.52 4.11
C VAL A 271 4.24 10.12 5.56
N MET A 272 4.54 11.07 6.43
CA MET A 272 4.69 10.85 7.86
C MET A 272 3.60 11.60 8.63
N VAL A 273 3.01 10.92 9.64
CA VAL A 273 1.96 11.52 10.47
C VAL A 273 2.56 12.11 11.73
N GLU A 274 2.28 13.38 12.01
CA GLU A 274 2.76 14.11 13.19
C GLU A 274 2.37 13.42 14.51
N GLY A 275 3.28 13.43 15.46
CA GLY A 275 3.06 12.95 16.82
C GLY A 275 2.87 11.43 16.96
N MET A 276 2.89 10.65 15.85
CA MET A 276 2.76 9.19 15.92
C MET A 276 3.79 8.42 15.10
N SER A 277 4.31 8.98 14.04
CA SER A 277 5.25 8.28 13.15
C SER A 277 6.71 8.59 13.47
N ALA A 278 7.57 7.62 13.23
CA ALA A 278 9.02 7.81 13.24
C ALA A 278 9.70 6.79 12.33
N MET A 279 10.82 7.15 11.74
CA MET A 279 11.63 6.28 10.91
C MET A 279 13.09 6.33 11.36
N ALA A 280 13.65 5.19 11.77
CA ALA A 280 15.03 5.11 12.20
C ALA A 280 15.63 3.72 12.00
N ILE A 281 16.96 3.64 11.80
CA ILE A 281 17.67 2.36 11.68
C ILE A 281 17.80 1.65 13.04
N ALA A 282 17.87 2.40 14.12
CA ALA A 282 18.00 1.87 15.48
C ALA A 282 16.99 2.55 16.41
N SER A 283 16.54 1.83 17.43
CA SER A 283 15.70 2.41 18.48
C SER A 283 16.52 3.34 19.38
N PRO A 284 15.91 4.32 20.08
CA PRO A 284 16.60 5.17 21.06
C PRO A 284 17.45 4.38 22.06
N ARG A 285 16.92 3.27 22.57
CA ARG A 285 17.68 2.38 23.46
C ARG A 285 18.94 1.80 22.84
N MET A 286 18.92 1.49 21.54
CA MET A 286 20.09 0.99 20.84
C MET A 286 21.13 2.09 20.64
N VAL A 287 20.68 3.33 20.36
CA VAL A 287 21.55 4.51 20.27
C VAL A 287 22.25 4.74 21.58
N GLU A 288 21.51 4.78 22.70
CA GLU A 288 22.05 4.93 24.05
C GLU A 288 23.11 3.85 24.37
N MET A 289 22.81 2.58 24.07
CA MET A 289 23.75 1.47 24.31
C MET A 289 25.05 1.57 23.52
N VAL A 290 25.03 2.13 22.31
CA VAL A 290 26.19 2.19 21.41
C VAL A 290 26.97 3.49 21.58
N THR A 291 26.28 4.61 21.69
CA THR A 291 26.86 5.95 21.72
C THR A 291 26.91 6.56 23.12
N GLY A 292 26.10 6.07 24.06
CA GLY A 292 25.86 6.68 25.36
C GLY A 292 25.01 7.93 25.34
N GLU A 293 24.33 8.20 24.23
CA GLU A 293 23.51 9.38 23.98
C GLU A 293 22.04 9.05 24.24
N GLU A 294 21.41 9.80 25.14
CA GLU A 294 19.97 9.71 25.38
C GLU A 294 19.24 10.60 24.37
N ILE A 295 18.39 9.99 23.55
CA ILE A 295 17.58 10.67 22.54
C ILE A 295 16.18 10.05 22.52
N ASP A 296 15.15 10.82 22.35
CA ASP A 296 13.82 10.26 22.14
C ASP A 296 13.58 9.87 20.67
N LEU A 297 12.44 9.23 20.40
CA LEU A 297 12.18 8.70 19.07
C LEU A 297 11.83 9.79 18.05
N ASP A 298 11.21 10.88 18.50
CA ASP A 298 10.82 12.00 17.65
C ASP A 298 12.05 12.82 17.23
N ASP A 299 12.95 13.09 18.17
CA ASP A 299 14.23 13.74 17.89
C ASP A 299 15.17 12.86 17.05
N LEU A 300 15.07 11.52 17.17
CA LEU A 300 15.90 10.60 16.40
C LEU A 300 15.44 10.47 14.94
N GLY A 301 14.16 10.48 14.69
CA GLY A 301 13.61 10.18 13.36
C GLY A 301 12.14 10.48 13.22
N GLY A 302 11.65 11.51 13.89
CA GLY A 302 10.29 12.00 13.75
C GLY A 302 10.04 12.72 12.41
N PRO A 303 8.80 13.12 12.13
CA PRO A 303 8.43 13.74 10.86
C PRO A 303 9.28 14.96 10.50
N ARG A 304 9.55 15.85 11.47
CA ARG A 304 10.33 17.06 11.23
C ARG A 304 11.78 16.76 10.86
N VAL A 305 12.42 15.79 11.50
CA VAL A 305 13.79 15.37 11.16
C VAL A 305 13.86 14.93 9.70
N HIS A 306 12.82 14.22 9.23
CA HIS A 306 12.80 13.71 7.87
C HIS A 306 12.27 14.70 6.83
N ALA A 307 11.53 15.71 7.21
CA ALA A 307 11.15 16.81 6.34
C ALA A 307 12.26 17.88 6.23
N GLU A 308 12.73 18.40 7.37
CA GLU A 308 13.61 19.57 7.41
C GLU A 308 15.11 19.22 7.25
N GLU A 309 15.56 18.04 7.76
CA GLU A 309 16.99 17.72 7.80
C GLU A 309 17.40 16.65 6.79
N SER A 310 16.73 15.49 6.75
CA SER A 310 17.14 14.39 5.88
C SER A 310 16.49 14.43 4.50
N GLY A 311 15.36 15.13 4.34
CA GLY A 311 14.57 15.16 3.11
C GLY A 311 13.97 13.81 2.73
N SER A 312 13.83 12.87 3.68
CA SER A 312 13.30 11.53 3.43
C SER A 312 11.77 11.47 3.51
N ALA A 313 11.12 12.44 4.15
CA ALA A 313 9.67 12.62 4.09
C ALA A 313 9.33 13.59 2.95
N ASP A 314 8.31 13.24 2.16
CA ASP A 314 7.81 14.09 1.08
C ASP A 314 6.62 14.95 1.53
N LEU A 315 5.82 14.43 2.46
CA LEU A 315 4.62 15.07 2.99
C LEU A 315 4.47 14.80 4.48
N ILE A 316 3.99 15.80 5.20
CA ILE A 316 3.66 15.69 6.62
C ILE A 316 2.14 15.80 6.80
N ALA A 317 1.55 14.79 7.43
CA ALA A 317 0.13 14.73 7.73
C ALA A 317 -0.13 15.05 9.20
N ARG A 318 -1.19 15.78 9.51
CA ARG A 318 -1.62 16.10 10.87
C ARG A 318 -2.16 14.88 11.63
N ASP A 319 -2.84 14.01 10.91
CA ASP A 319 -3.54 12.82 11.42
C ASP A 319 -3.73 11.79 10.30
N GLU A 320 -4.35 10.65 10.60
CA GLU A 320 -4.57 9.57 9.64
C GLU A 320 -5.53 9.94 8.50
N GLU A 321 -6.54 10.78 8.77
CA GLU A 321 -7.49 11.26 7.77
C GLU A 321 -6.80 12.20 6.77
N HIS A 322 -6.02 13.15 7.28
CA HIS A 322 -5.24 14.04 6.43
C HIS A 322 -4.18 13.31 5.60
N ALA A 323 -3.59 12.24 6.14
CA ALA A 323 -2.66 11.40 5.37
C ALA A 323 -3.35 10.75 4.17
N ARG A 324 -4.58 10.27 4.35
CA ARG A 324 -5.40 9.74 3.25
C ARG A 324 -5.73 10.81 2.21
N GLU A 325 -6.11 12.02 2.66
CA GLU A 325 -6.40 13.15 1.76
C GLU A 325 -5.18 13.53 0.91
N LEU A 326 -4.01 13.67 1.54
CA LEU A 326 -2.76 13.97 0.83
C LEU A 326 -2.41 12.91 -0.23
N VAL A 327 -2.61 11.64 0.08
CA VAL A 327 -2.35 10.57 -0.89
C VAL A 327 -3.42 10.52 -1.98
N ALA A 328 -4.68 10.85 -1.68
CA ALA A 328 -5.73 10.98 -2.68
C ALA A 328 -5.40 12.09 -3.70
N ASP A 329 -4.91 13.23 -3.21
CA ASP A 329 -4.45 14.31 -4.08
C ASP A 329 -3.21 13.88 -4.89
N LEU A 330 -2.21 13.31 -4.26
CA LEU A 330 -0.97 12.85 -4.90
C LEU A 330 -1.24 11.85 -6.02
N ILE A 331 -2.06 10.83 -5.75
CA ILE A 331 -2.33 9.78 -6.74
C ILE A 331 -3.06 10.35 -7.96
N GLY A 332 -3.78 11.46 -7.78
CA GLY A 332 -4.43 12.20 -8.87
C GLY A 332 -3.49 12.75 -9.94
N TYR A 333 -2.18 12.83 -9.68
CA TYR A 333 -1.15 13.24 -10.64
C TYR A 333 -0.47 12.05 -11.34
N LEU A 334 -0.66 10.83 -10.83
CA LEU A 334 -0.03 9.63 -11.34
C LEU A 334 -0.91 8.93 -12.38
N PRO A 335 -0.34 8.14 -13.30
CA PRO A 335 -1.12 7.29 -14.20
C PRO A 335 -1.81 6.16 -13.41
N ASP A 336 -2.87 5.57 -13.99
CA ASP A 336 -3.62 4.49 -13.33
C ASP A 336 -2.79 3.20 -13.23
N GLN A 337 -1.91 2.98 -14.21
CA GLN A 337 -0.96 1.85 -14.19
C GLN A 337 0.32 2.17 -14.98
N ALA A 338 1.33 1.35 -14.76
CA ALA A 338 2.62 1.49 -15.44
C ALA A 338 2.49 1.51 -16.97
N GLY A 339 3.16 2.48 -17.59
CA GLY A 339 3.17 2.66 -19.05
C GLY A 339 2.07 3.57 -19.60
N GLU A 340 1.12 3.97 -18.80
CA GLU A 340 0.12 4.97 -19.17
C GLU A 340 0.65 6.40 -18.98
N LYS A 341 -0.05 7.35 -19.58
CA LYS A 341 0.24 8.77 -19.36
C LYS A 341 -0.47 9.26 -18.10
N PRO A 342 0.10 10.28 -17.42
CA PRO A 342 -0.62 10.96 -16.35
C PRO A 342 -1.98 11.49 -16.84
N PRO A 343 -2.98 11.57 -15.94
CA PRO A 343 -4.31 12.06 -16.28
C PRO A 343 -4.24 13.50 -16.81
N GLN A 344 -5.10 13.81 -17.76
CA GLN A 344 -5.25 15.15 -18.29
C GLN A 344 -6.49 15.80 -17.68
N ARG A 345 -6.34 17.05 -17.24
CA ARG A 345 -7.45 17.86 -16.74
C ARG A 345 -7.71 19.03 -17.70
N GLU A 346 -8.87 19.64 -17.59
CA GLU A 346 -9.18 20.88 -18.29
C GLU A 346 -8.21 21.99 -17.84
N THR A 347 -7.59 22.64 -18.80
CA THR A 347 -6.63 23.73 -18.51
C THR A 347 -7.34 24.95 -17.94
N LYS A 348 -6.72 25.57 -16.95
CA LYS A 348 -7.16 26.84 -16.35
C LYS A 348 -6.10 27.91 -16.63
N PRO A 349 -6.49 29.19 -16.73
CA PRO A 349 -5.48 30.26 -16.74
C PRO A 349 -4.69 30.24 -15.41
N PRO A 350 -3.40 30.66 -15.44
CA PRO A 350 -2.62 30.84 -14.23
C PRO A 350 -3.31 31.79 -13.24
N LYS A 351 -2.96 31.71 -11.97
CA LYS A 351 -3.52 32.55 -10.90
C LYS A 351 -3.24 34.05 -11.12
N PHE A 352 -2.07 34.37 -11.69
CA PHE A 352 -1.70 35.73 -12.07
C PHE A 352 -1.27 35.80 -13.54
N SER A 353 -1.35 37.01 -14.13
CA SER A 353 -0.85 37.24 -15.51
C SER A 353 0.63 36.91 -15.61
N PRO A 354 1.09 36.27 -16.71
CA PRO A 354 2.52 36.13 -16.99
C PRO A 354 3.21 37.43 -17.39
N GLU A 355 2.47 38.53 -17.60
CA GLU A 355 3.05 39.82 -17.90
C GLU A 355 3.89 40.36 -16.75
N GLY A 356 5.11 40.78 -17.01
CA GLY A 356 6.04 41.29 -16.01
C GLY A 356 6.70 40.20 -15.15
N ILE A 357 6.66 38.93 -15.56
CA ILE A 357 7.28 37.81 -14.85
C ILE A 357 8.81 37.98 -14.67
N ASP A 358 9.44 38.67 -15.60
CA ASP A 358 10.87 38.99 -15.59
C ASP A 358 11.25 39.96 -14.45
N GLU A 359 10.33 40.79 -13.99
CA GLU A 359 10.56 41.71 -12.86
C GLU A 359 10.63 40.97 -11.48
N LEU A 360 10.12 39.74 -11.42
CA LEU A 360 10.15 38.92 -10.20
C LEU A 360 11.56 38.36 -9.92
N ILE A 361 12.38 38.22 -10.96
CA ILE A 361 13.73 37.68 -10.83
C ILE A 361 14.70 38.84 -10.63
N PRO A 362 15.35 38.94 -9.46
CA PRO A 362 16.30 40.02 -9.21
C PRO A 362 17.50 39.98 -10.16
N GLU A 363 17.95 41.14 -10.61
CA GLU A 363 19.19 41.26 -11.45
C GLU A 363 20.42 40.68 -10.69
N SER A 364 20.44 40.79 -9.36
CA SER A 364 21.54 40.28 -8.53
C SER A 364 21.29 38.81 -8.13
N PRO A 365 22.22 37.88 -8.44
CA PRO A 365 22.09 36.48 -8.05
C PRO A 365 22.17 36.24 -6.52
N ASN A 366 22.55 37.26 -5.77
CA ASN A 366 22.64 37.20 -4.29
C ASN A 366 21.34 37.64 -3.59
N ARG A 367 20.33 38.04 -4.34
CA ARG A 367 19.03 38.44 -3.79
C ARG A 367 18.04 37.28 -3.94
N PRO A 368 17.47 36.74 -2.86
CA PRO A 368 16.47 35.70 -2.96
C PRO A 368 15.16 36.25 -3.54
N TYR A 369 14.38 35.38 -4.13
CA TYR A 369 13.00 35.62 -4.57
C TYR A 369 12.15 34.40 -4.25
N ASP A 370 10.83 34.58 -4.19
CA ASP A 370 9.88 33.50 -3.95
C ASP A 370 9.57 32.78 -5.27
N ALA A 371 9.85 31.48 -5.33
CA ALA A 371 9.57 30.68 -6.50
C ALA A 371 8.06 30.53 -6.78
N HIS A 372 7.21 30.61 -5.74
CA HIS A 372 5.77 30.54 -5.88
C HIS A 372 5.22 31.70 -6.74
N ASP A 373 5.81 32.89 -6.64
CA ASP A 373 5.43 34.02 -7.49
C ASP A 373 5.60 33.74 -8.98
N LEU A 374 6.57 32.90 -9.35
CA LEU A 374 6.77 32.44 -10.74
C LEU A 374 5.79 31.31 -11.09
N ILE A 375 5.65 30.33 -10.21
CA ILE A 375 4.78 29.17 -10.42
C ILE A 375 3.33 29.63 -10.61
N ASP A 376 2.84 30.56 -9.82
CA ASP A 376 1.51 31.15 -9.89
C ASP A 376 1.20 31.90 -11.22
N ARG A 377 2.24 32.15 -12.04
CA ARG A 377 2.12 32.78 -13.38
C ARG A 377 2.36 31.83 -14.53
N ILE A 378 2.83 30.62 -14.26
CA ILE A 378 3.20 29.62 -15.28
C ILE A 378 2.24 28.43 -15.25
N ALA A 379 1.95 27.92 -14.05
CA ALA A 379 1.09 26.76 -13.86
C ALA A 379 -0.39 27.16 -13.88
N ASP A 380 -1.24 26.25 -14.32
CA ASP A 380 -2.69 26.41 -14.24
C ASP A 380 -3.12 26.59 -12.76
N ALA A 381 -4.05 27.50 -12.51
CA ALA A 381 -4.55 27.72 -11.17
C ALA A 381 -5.08 26.41 -10.55
N GLU A 382 -4.73 26.15 -9.30
CA GLU A 382 -5.11 24.93 -8.55
C GLU A 382 -4.54 23.61 -9.14
N SER A 383 -3.46 23.68 -9.93
CA SER A 383 -2.84 22.49 -10.53
C SER A 383 -1.51 22.09 -9.88
N VAL A 384 -1.05 22.83 -8.89
CA VAL A 384 0.23 22.59 -8.22
C VAL A 384 0.00 21.81 -6.94
N PHE A 385 0.74 20.72 -6.80
CA PHE A 385 0.83 19.95 -5.56
C PHE A 385 2.30 19.92 -5.13
N GLU A 386 2.60 20.57 -4.03
CA GLU A 386 3.96 20.74 -3.55
C GLU A 386 4.42 19.55 -2.71
N LEU A 387 5.61 19.05 -3.00
CA LEU A 387 6.29 18.03 -2.23
C LEU A 387 7.49 18.65 -1.52
N LYS A 388 7.75 18.25 -0.29
CA LYS A 388 8.89 18.75 0.53
C LYS A 388 8.84 20.27 0.70
N GLU A 389 7.67 20.76 1.10
CA GLU A 389 7.42 22.19 1.34
C GLU A 389 8.29 22.76 2.48
N GLU A 390 8.74 21.92 3.46
CA GLU A 390 9.50 22.29 4.67
C GLU A 390 11.02 22.23 4.51
#